data_c6e0ea2b1fa754b68cc6d058d9464459
#
_entry.id   c6e0ea2b1fa754b68cc6d058d9464459
#
_cell.length_a   1.000
_cell.length_b   1.000
_cell.length_c   1.000
_cell.angle_alpha   90.00
_cell.angle_beta   90.00
_cell.angle_gamma   90.00
#
_symmetry.space_group_name_H-M   'P 1'
#
loop_
_entity.id
_entity.type
_entity.pdbx_description
1 polymer ?
#
loop_
_entity_poly.entity_id
_entity_poly.type
_entity_poly.pdbx_seq_one_letter_code
_entity_poly.pdbx_strand_id
1 'polypeptide(L)'
;MKKILVLSPHTDDAELGAGGTIQKYIEQKKEILWVVFSTAEESLPEEMPKNTLEKEFLNVIKKLNLNKDQYKIHKFHVRKLHEKRQEVLELLISVRNSFKPDLVIGPSLNDFHQDHVVVSTEMVRAFKTHSSILCYELPWNNLTFNTQYFEKLTKEQINKKIDILHCYQSQVIKNRAYFDKEFILVWLEQEVCK
;
A
#
# COMPACT_ATOMS: atom_id res chain seq x y z
N MET A 1 15.80 10.80 6.48
CA MET A 1 15.06 9.55 6.24
C MET A 1 15.78 8.71 5.21
N LYS A 2 16.19 7.48 5.59
CA LYS A 2 16.87 6.53 4.69
C LYS A 2 16.05 5.25 4.53
N LYS A 3 15.41 4.77 5.60
CA LYS A 3 14.67 3.51 5.65
C LYS A 3 13.16 3.76 5.70
N ILE A 4 12.44 3.20 4.75
CA ILE A 4 11.01 3.41 4.58
C ILE A 4 10.29 2.06 4.60
N LEU A 5 9.36 1.92 5.51
CA LEU A 5 8.46 0.78 5.60
C LEU A 5 7.14 1.12 4.92
N VAL A 6 6.73 0.31 3.96
CA VAL A 6 5.43 0.41 3.29
C VAL A 6 4.53 -0.72 3.76
N LEU A 7 3.33 -0.40 4.20
CA LEU A 7 2.34 -1.35 4.70
C LEU A 7 1.12 -1.37 3.78
N SER A 8 0.82 -2.55 3.23
CA SER A 8 -0.35 -2.79 2.40
C SER A 8 -1.25 -3.83 3.08
N PRO A 9 -2.45 -3.48 3.54
CA PRO A 9 -3.43 -4.46 3.98
C PRO A 9 -3.66 -5.56 2.94
N HIS A 10 -3.86 -5.16 1.67
CA HIS A 10 -3.92 -6.05 0.50
C HIS A 10 -2.86 -5.66 -0.53
N THR A 11 -2.74 -6.43 -1.58
CA THR A 11 -1.63 -6.32 -2.54
C THR A 11 -1.56 -5.00 -3.30
N ASP A 12 -2.68 -4.33 -3.57
CA ASP A 12 -2.79 -3.14 -4.44
C ASP A 12 -2.96 -1.82 -3.67
N ASP A 13 -3.19 -1.86 -2.34
CA ASP A 13 -3.57 -0.69 -1.56
C ASP A 13 -2.50 0.42 -1.54
N ALA A 14 -1.24 0.07 -1.29
CA ALA A 14 -0.19 1.09 -1.21
C ALA A 14 0.19 1.66 -2.58
N GLU A 15 0.05 0.89 -3.66
CA GLU A 15 0.21 1.39 -5.02
C GLU A 15 -0.88 2.40 -5.36
N LEU A 16 -2.12 2.10 -4.98
CA LEU A 16 -3.26 3.00 -5.18
C LEU A 16 -3.09 4.29 -4.37
N GLY A 17 -2.78 4.17 -3.07
CA GLY A 17 -2.68 5.32 -2.18
C GLY A 17 -1.38 6.11 -2.32
N ALA A 18 -0.22 5.43 -2.46
CA ALA A 18 1.11 6.04 -2.38
C ALA A 18 2.09 5.63 -3.47
N GLY A 19 1.65 4.96 -4.56
CA GLY A 19 2.54 4.39 -5.58
C GLY A 19 3.53 5.38 -6.20
N GLY A 20 3.11 6.61 -6.46
CA GLY A 20 4.00 7.66 -6.97
C GLY A 20 5.05 8.11 -5.95
N THR A 21 4.67 8.23 -4.68
CA THR A 21 5.58 8.56 -3.57
C THR A 21 6.60 7.45 -3.33
N ILE A 22 6.15 6.19 -3.38
CA ILE A 22 7.03 5.03 -3.28
C ILE A 22 8.05 5.01 -4.41
N GLN A 23 7.61 5.24 -5.66
CA GLN A 23 8.49 5.35 -6.82
C GLN A 23 9.54 6.44 -6.61
N LYS A 24 9.13 7.64 -6.18
CA LYS A 24 10.05 8.75 -5.89
C LYS A 24 11.12 8.38 -4.85
N TYR A 25 10.74 7.65 -3.81
CA TYR A 25 11.69 7.22 -2.78
C TYR A 25 12.65 6.14 -3.28
N ILE A 26 12.21 5.25 -4.18
CA ILE A 26 13.08 4.29 -4.86
C ILE A 26 14.11 5.01 -5.73
N GLU A 27 13.71 6.02 -6.52
CA GLU A 27 14.59 6.86 -7.33
C GLU A 27 15.63 7.61 -6.48
N GLN A 28 15.24 8.03 -5.28
CA GLN A 28 16.12 8.64 -4.29
C GLN A 28 17.03 7.63 -3.56
N LYS A 29 17.02 6.35 -3.98
CA LYS A 29 17.81 5.26 -3.39
C LYS A 29 17.56 5.08 -1.90
N LYS A 30 16.32 5.29 -1.45
CA LYS A 30 15.90 4.94 -0.10
C LYS A 30 15.81 3.43 0.03
N GLU A 31 16.13 2.93 1.21
CA GLU A 31 15.95 1.51 1.54
C GLU A 31 14.46 1.26 1.82
N ILE A 32 13.82 0.47 0.97
CA ILE A 32 12.39 0.16 1.07
C ILE A 32 12.23 -1.25 1.63
N LEU A 33 11.32 -1.41 2.59
CA LEU A 33 10.73 -2.70 2.95
C LEU A 33 9.22 -2.60 2.77
N TRP A 34 8.66 -3.46 1.93
CA TRP A 34 7.23 -3.51 1.66
C TRP A 34 6.59 -4.73 2.30
N VAL A 35 5.60 -4.53 3.16
CA VAL A 35 4.89 -5.61 3.85
C VAL A 35 3.44 -5.64 3.38
N VAL A 36 3.04 -6.77 2.79
CA VAL A 36 1.66 -7.09 2.42
C VAL A 36 1.10 -8.08 3.45
N PHE A 37 -0.07 -7.79 4.00
CA PHE A 37 -0.69 -8.62 5.03
C PHE A 37 -1.55 -9.73 4.43
N SER A 38 -2.32 -9.45 3.38
CA SER A 38 -3.18 -10.42 2.73
C SER A 38 -3.06 -10.36 1.21
N THR A 39 -3.00 -11.53 0.58
CA THR A 39 -3.09 -11.66 -0.89
C THR A 39 -4.55 -11.68 -1.38
N ALA A 40 -5.52 -11.51 -0.47
CA ALA A 40 -6.95 -11.42 -0.74
C ALA A 40 -7.49 -12.55 -1.66
N GLU A 41 -6.96 -13.76 -1.49
CA GLU A 41 -7.30 -14.95 -2.32
C GLU A 41 -8.81 -15.25 -2.36
N GLU A 42 -9.50 -15.01 -1.24
CA GLU A 42 -10.95 -15.23 -1.11
C GLU A 42 -11.80 -14.16 -1.80
N SER A 43 -11.18 -13.11 -2.32
CA SER A 43 -11.85 -12.04 -3.09
C SER A 43 -11.77 -12.25 -4.60
N LEU A 44 -11.04 -13.29 -5.05
CA LEU A 44 -10.95 -13.65 -6.45
C LEU A 44 -12.18 -14.44 -6.90
N PRO A 45 -12.61 -14.30 -8.17
CA PRO A 45 -13.55 -15.22 -8.80
C PRO A 45 -13.06 -16.67 -8.72
N GLU A 46 -13.99 -17.64 -8.63
CA GLU A 46 -13.65 -19.07 -8.51
C GLU A 46 -12.80 -19.59 -9.69
N GLU A 47 -12.99 -19.00 -10.88
CA GLU A 47 -12.26 -19.36 -12.09
C GLU A 47 -10.80 -18.87 -12.10
N MET A 48 -10.45 -17.94 -11.21
CA MET A 48 -9.09 -17.42 -11.13
C MET A 48 -8.22 -18.22 -10.16
N PRO A 49 -6.95 -18.49 -10.51
CA PRO A 49 -6.01 -19.10 -9.58
C PRO A 49 -5.87 -18.28 -8.29
N LYS A 50 -5.92 -18.92 -7.13
CA LYS A 50 -5.86 -18.24 -5.82
C LYS A 50 -4.62 -17.35 -5.66
N ASN A 51 -3.50 -17.70 -6.28
CA ASN A 51 -2.25 -16.92 -6.22
C ASN A 51 -2.17 -15.78 -7.27
N THR A 52 -3.28 -15.42 -7.92
CA THR A 52 -3.30 -14.39 -8.96
C THR A 52 -2.80 -13.04 -8.43
N LEU A 53 -3.39 -12.52 -7.34
CA LEU A 53 -3.00 -11.23 -6.76
C LEU A 53 -1.57 -11.24 -6.21
N GLU A 54 -1.09 -12.36 -5.67
CA GLU A 54 0.32 -12.51 -5.28
C GLU A 54 1.26 -12.36 -6.50
N LYS A 55 0.94 -13.02 -7.62
CA LYS A 55 1.72 -12.90 -8.87
C LYS A 55 1.68 -11.49 -9.44
N GLU A 56 0.54 -10.83 -9.40
CA GLU A 56 0.37 -9.46 -9.87
C GLU A 56 1.20 -8.48 -9.02
N PHE A 57 1.21 -8.63 -7.70
CA PHE A 57 2.11 -7.89 -6.82
C PHE A 57 3.60 -8.17 -7.13
N LEU A 58 3.98 -9.41 -7.36
CA LEU A 58 5.36 -9.74 -7.76
C LEU A 58 5.75 -9.09 -9.10
N ASN A 59 4.81 -8.88 -10.02
CA ASN A 59 5.06 -8.10 -11.24
C ASN A 59 5.30 -6.61 -10.92
N VAL A 60 4.60 -6.04 -9.93
CA VAL A 60 4.89 -4.68 -9.42
C VAL A 60 6.31 -4.62 -8.86
N ILE A 61 6.67 -5.54 -7.99
CA ILE A 61 8.01 -5.63 -7.39
C ILE A 61 9.10 -5.68 -8.48
N LYS A 62 8.89 -6.51 -9.50
CA LYS A 62 9.80 -6.61 -10.65
C LYS A 62 9.88 -5.29 -11.43
N LYS A 63 8.76 -4.63 -11.71
CA LYS A 63 8.73 -3.32 -12.40
C LYS A 63 9.44 -2.22 -11.62
N LEU A 64 9.41 -2.27 -10.30
CA LEU A 64 10.08 -1.35 -9.41
C LEU A 64 11.55 -1.70 -9.15
N ASN A 65 12.05 -2.83 -9.72
CA ASN A 65 13.38 -3.38 -9.51
C ASN A 65 13.71 -3.61 -8.03
N LEU A 66 12.73 -4.01 -7.23
CA LEU A 66 12.93 -4.38 -5.84
C LEU A 66 13.39 -5.84 -5.71
N ASN A 67 14.30 -6.07 -4.77
CA ASN A 67 14.87 -7.40 -4.50
C ASN A 67 14.02 -8.17 -3.48
N LYS A 68 14.25 -9.48 -3.35
CA LYS A 68 13.50 -10.37 -2.45
C LYS A 68 13.55 -9.94 -0.99
N ASP A 69 14.60 -9.30 -0.54
CA ASP A 69 14.75 -8.83 0.83
C ASP A 69 14.01 -7.50 1.11
N GLN A 70 13.47 -6.87 0.07
CA GLN A 70 12.76 -5.58 0.13
C GLN A 70 11.25 -5.72 0.23
N TYR A 71 10.72 -6.94 0.31
CA TYR A 71 9.28 -7.16 0.54
C TYR A 71 9.02 -8.40 1.36
N LYS A 72 7.86 -8.43 2.02
CA LYS A 72 7.31 -9.58 2.73
C LYS A 72 5.84 -9.73 2.40
N ILE A 73 5.41 -10.94 2.11
CA ILE A 73 4.00 -11.26 1.83
C ILE A 73 3.53 -12.21 2.92
N HIS A 74 2.49 -11.79 3.64
CA HIS A 74 1.78 -12.62 4.61
C HIS A 74 0.46 -13.08 3.98
N LYS A 75 -0.10 -14.15 4.52
CA LYS A 75 -1.33 -14.78 4.01
C LYS A 75 -2.43 -14.77 5.07
N PHE A 76 -2.64 -13.60 5.67
CA PHE A 76 -3.81 -13.40 6.50
C PHE A 76 -5.07 -13.47 5.63
N HIS A 77 -6.13 -14.05 6.14
CA HIS A 77 -7.42 -14.09 5.45
C HIS A 77 -7.98 -12.67 5.30
N VAL A 78 -8.34 -12.30 4.06
CA VAL A 78 -8.98 -11.02 3.78
C VAL A 78 -10.29 -10.88 4.56
N ARG A 79 -10.59 -9.68 5.04
CA ARG A 79 -11.74 -9.34 5.88
C ARG A 79 -11.74 -9.97 7.28
N LYS A 80 -10.64 -10.65 7.67
CA LYS A 80 -10.49 -11.31 8.96
C LYS A 80 -9.25 -10.90 9.75
N LEU A 81 -8.59 -9.80 9.35
CA LEU A 81 -7.42 -9.31 10.10
C LEU A 81 -7.78 -8.92 11.55
N HIS A 82 -9.04 -8.52 11.80
CA HIS A 82 -9.52 -8.19 13.14
C HIS A 82 -9.45 -9.38 14.12
N GLU A 83 -9.60 -10.62 13.63
CA GLU A 83 -9.42 -11.85 14.43
C GLU A 83 -7.95 -12.09 14.79
N LYS A 84 -7.01 -11.47 14.06
CA LYS A 84 -5.56 -11.64 14.15
C LYS A 84 -4.82 -10.37 14.58
N ARG A 85 -5.54 -9.45 15.18
CA ARG A 85 -5.02 -8.11 15.52
C ARG A 85 -3.71 -8.16 16.32
N GLN A 86 -3.60 -9.04 17.31
CA GLN A 86 -2.38 -9.17 18.11
C GLN A 86 -1.22 -9.73 17.28
N GLU A 87 -1.47 -10.70 16.39
CA GLU A 87 -0.46 -11.25 15.50
C GLU A 87 0.08 -10.16 14.54
N VAL A 88 -0.80 -9.29 14.01
CA VAL A 88 -0.42 -8.13 13.20
C VAL A 88 0.50 -7.18 13.99
N LEU A 89 0.15 -6.86 15.24
CA LEU A 89 0.97 -6.00 16.09
C LEU A 89 2.37 -6.60 16.34
N GLU A 90 2.45 -7.88 16.73
CA GLU A 90 3.73 -8.55 16.98
C GLU A 90 4.61 -8.60 15.73
N LEU A 91 4.01 -8.84 14.57
CA LEU A 91 4.70 -8.76 13.29
C LEU A 91 5.30 -7.36 13.06
N LEU A 92 4.51 -6.30 13.27
CA LEU A 92 4.97 -4.93 13.12
C LEU A 92 6.07 -4.56 14.11
N ILE A 93 5.99 -5.04 15.36
CA ILE A 93 7.04 -4.86 16.37
C ILE A 93 8.32 -5.58 15.93
N SER A 94 8.23 -6.80 15.41
CA SER A 94 9.37 -7.54 14.86
C SER A 94 10.03 -6.79 13.70
N VAL A 95 9.23 -6.26 12.77
CA VAL A 95 9.72 -5.43 11.65
C VAL A 95 10.37 -4.15 12.17
N ARG A 96 9.75 -3.47 13.12
CA ARG A 96 10.32 -2.28 13.76
C ARG A 96 11.72 -2.55 14.32
N ASN A 97 11.88 -3.65 15.06
CA ASN A 97 13.14 -3.98 15.73
C ASN A 97 14.24 -4.41 14.75
N SER A 98 13.89 -5.12 13.67
CA SER A 98 14.83 -5.62 12.67
C SER A 98 15.18 -4.59 11.60
N PHE A 99 14.17 -3.92 11.02
CA PHE A 99 14.37 -2.96 9.93
C PHE A 99 14.67 -1.55 10.42
N LYS A 100 14.09 -1.12 11.56
CA LYS A 100 14.25 0.22 12.17
C LYS A 100 13.92 1.34 11.15
N PRO A 101 12.68 1.44 10.67
CA PRO A 101 12.30 2.44 9.66
C PRO A 101 12.35 3.85 10.25
N ASP A 102 12.79 4.82 9.44
CA ASP A 102 12.66 6.26 9.74
C ASP A 102 11.25 6.77 9.43
N LEU A 103 10.62 6.17 8.42
CA LEU A 103 9.28 6.49 7.96
C LEU A 103 8.48 5.21 7.74
N VAL A 104 7.23 5.24 8.17
CA VAL A 104 6.23 4.21 7.88
C VAL A 104 5.13 4.83 7.04
N ILE A 105 4.78 4.21 5.92
CA ILE A 105 3.67 4.59 5.05
C ILE A 105 2.63 3.48 5.13
N GLY A 106 1.41 3.80 5.50
CA GLY A 106 0.33 2.82 5.64
C GLY A 106 -1.06 3.43 5.43
N PRO A 107 -2.13 2.65 5.60
CA PRO A 107 -3.49 3.14 5.37
C PRO A 107 -3.91 4.23 6.36
N SER A 108 -4.85 5.07 5.94
CA SER A 108 -5.44 6.13 6.76
C SER A 108 -6.15 5.56 8.00
N LEU A 109 -6.09 6.29 9.11
CA LEU A 109 -6.89 6.00 10.30
C LEU A 109 -8.39 6.29 10.08
N ASN A 110 -8.74 7.04 9.03
CA ASN A 110 -10.11 7.36 8.63
C ASN A 110 -10.67 6.40 7.56
N ASP A 111 -9.87 5.41 7.15
CA ASP A 111 -10.32 4.32 6.28
C ASP A 111 -11.21 3.37 7.08
N PHE A 112 -12.35 2.95 6.52
CA PHE A 112 -13.28 2.05 7.23
C PHE A 112 -13.36 0.64 6.66
N HIS A 113 -12.48 0.27 5.75
CA HIS A 113 -12.30 -1.13 5.44
C HIS A 113 -11.73 -1.85 6.67
N GLN A 114 -12.40 -2.91 7.15
CA GLN A 114 -12.05 -3.58 8.42
C GLN A 114 -10.59 -4.00 8.53
N ASP A 115 -9.97 -4.46 7.45
CA ASP A 115 -8.55 -4.87 7.46
C ASP A 115 -7.62 -3.65 7.52
N HIS A 116 -7.99 -2.54 6.85
CA HIS A 116 -7.23 -1.28 6.89
C HIS A 116 -7.26 -0.67 8.28
N VAL A 117 -8.41 -0.71 8.96
CA VAL A 117 -8.55 -0.29 10.36
C VAL A 117 -7.59 -1.04 11.28
N VAL A 118 -7.43 -2.35 11.09
CA VAL A 118 -6.47 -3.15 11.86
C VAL A 118 -5.04 -2.70 11.57
N VAL A 119 -4.64 -2.67 10.30
CA VAL A 119 -3.27 -2.33 9.92
C VAL A 119 -2.91 -0.91 10.37
N SER A 120 -3.79 0.09 10.13
CA SER A 120 -3.54 1.48 10.52
C SER A 120 -3.43 1.65 12.05
N THR A 121 -4.32 1.01 12.80
CA THR A 121 -4.31 1.08 14.27
C THR A 121 -3.04 0.44 14.85
N GLU A 122 -2.69 -0.76 14.38
CA GLU A 122 -1.50 -1.45 14.88
C GLU A 122 -0.20 -0.81 14.39
N MET A 123 -0.21 -0.18 13.22
CA MET A 123 0.90 0.66 12.74
C MET A 123 1.19 1.80 13.73
N VAL A 124 0.16 2.56 14.12
CA VAL A 124 0.34 3.65 15.09
C VAL A 124 0.83 3.10 16.43
N ARG A 125 0.25 2.00 16.93
CA ARG A 125 0.71 1.38 18.19
C ARG A 125 2.16 0.95 18.14
N ALA A 126 2.60 0.38 17.03
CA ALA A 126 3.96 -0.12 16.88
C ALA A 126 5.00 0.99 16.68
N PHE A 127 4.66 2.09 15.99
CA PHE A 127 5.67 3.03 15.47
C PHE A 127 5.58 4.46 16.00
N LYS A 128 4.50 4.91 16.66
CA LYS A 128 4.25 6.32 17.06
C LYS A 128 5.40 7.00 17.84
N THR A 129 6.26 6.24 18.50
CA THR A 129 7.41 6.78 19.27
C THR A 129 8.76 6.41 18.65
N HIS A 130 8.77 5.79 17.47
CA HIS A 130 9.97 5.24 16.84
C HIS A 130 10.23 5.76 15.43
N SER A 131 9.18 6.13 14.70
CA SER A 131 9.26 6.51 13.29
C SER A 131 8.26 7.62 13.00
N SER A 132 8.51 8.41 11.95
CA SER A 132 7.47 9.23 11.34
C SER A 132 6.43 8.32 10.66
N ILE A 133 5.17 8.73 10.65
CA ILE A 133 4.08 7.97 10.02
C ILE A 133 3.41 8.89 9.01
N LEU A 134 3.25 8.42 7.78
CA LEU A 134 2.40 8.99 6.75
C LEU A 134 1.30 8.00 6.41
N CYS A 135 0.08 8.49 6.34
CA CYS A 135 -1.09 7.71 6.01
C CYS A 135 -1.54 8.03 4.58
N TYR A 136 -1.68 7.00 3.73
CA TYR A 136 -2.29 7.18 2.42
C TYR A 136 -3.81 7.06 2.51
N GLU A 137 -4.49 7.77 1.63
CA GLU A 137 -5.94 7.80 1.54
C GLU A 137 -6.39 7.06 0.27
N LEU A 138 -7.49 6.29 0.40
CA LEU A 138 -8.18 5.64 -0.71
C LEU A 138 -9.57 6.27 -0.83
N PRO A 139 -9.89 6.95 -1.96
CA PRO A 139 -11.10 7.78 -2.07
C PRO A 139 -12.39 7.03 -1.80
N TRP A 140 -12.44 5.75 -2.17
CA TRP A 140 -13.63 4.91 -1.98
C TRP A 140 -13.78 4.33 -0.56
N ASN A 141 -12.74 4.46 0.29
CA ASN A 141 -12.74 3.96 1.67
C ASN A 141 -12.81 5.07 2.71
N ASN A 142 -12.74 6.34 2.32
CA ASN A 142 -12.73 7.47 3.23
C ASN A 142 -13.99 8.32 3.04
N LEU A 143 -14.74 8.59 4.11
CA LEU A 143 -15.90 9.51 4.07
C LEU A 143 -15.47 10.97 4.09
N THR A 144 -14.36 11.25 4.73
CA THR A 144 -13.81 12.60 4.88
C THR A 144 -12.31 12.57 4.67
N PHE A 145 -11.79 13.65 4.09
CA PHE A 145 -10.37 13.85 3.87
C PHE A 145 -9.89 15.05 4.67
N ASN A 146 -8.85 14.86 5.47
CA ASN A 146 -8.12 15.93 6.14
C ASN A 146 -6.64 15.78 5.79
N THR A 147 -6.35 15.95 4.50
CA THR A 147 -5.01 15.73 3.95
C THR A 147 -4.04 16.80 4.46
N GLN A 148 -2.99 16.37 5.14
CA GLN A 148 -2.00 17.25 5.77
C GLN A 148 -0.64 17.25 5.08
N TYR A 149 -0.43 16.30 4.16
CA TYR A 149 0.83 16.13 3.45
C TYR A 149 0.58 15.83 1.98
N PHE A 150 1.27 16.57 1.11
CA PHE A 150 1.24 16.39 -0.34
C PHE A 150 2.64 16.13 -0.87
N GLU A 151 2.80 15.07 -1.61
CA GLU A 151 4.05 14.75 -2.28
C GLU A 151 3.99 15.18 -3.76
N LYS A 152 4.83 16.15 -4.13
CA LYS A 152 4.90 16.58 -5.53
C LYS A 152 5.56 15.49 -6.38
N LEU A 153 4.87 15.05 -7.41
CA LEU A 153 5.32 14.02 -8.35
C LEU A 153 5.64 14.63 -9.72
N THR A 154 6.60 14.03 -10.42
CA THR A 154 6.83 14.30 -11.84
C THR A 154 5.86 13.50 -12.71
N LYS A 155 5.74 13.89 -14.00
CA LYS A 155 4.93 13.13 -14.96
C LYS A 155 5.40 11.68 -15.09
N GLU A 156 6.72 11.46 -15.03
CA GLU A 156 7.33 10.13 -15.09
C GLU A 156 6.91 9.27 -13.89
N GLN A 157 6.88 9.86 -12.68
CA GLN A 157 6.45 9.16 -11.45
C GLN A 157 4.95 8.84 -11.49
N ILE A 158 4.13 9.74 -12.02
CA ILE A 158 2.69 9.51 -12.23
C ILE A 158 2.48 8.37 -13.24
N ASN A 159 3.17 8.43 -14.39
CA ASN A 159 3.10 7.37 -15.39
C ASN A 159 3.54 6.03 -14.80
N LYS A 160 4.59 6.02 -13.99
CA LYS A 160 5.06 4.81 -13.32
C LYS A 160 4.02 4.26 -12.34
N LYS A 161 3.34 5.13 -11.58
CA LYS A 161 2.21 4.72 -10.72
C LYS A 161 1.12 4.02 -11.56
N ILE A 162 0.73 4.58 -12.69
CA ILE A 162 -0.25 3.97 -13.61
C ILE A 162 0.25 2.61 -14.11
N ASP A 163 1.51 2.53 -14.53
CA ASP A 163 2.12 1.30 -15.04
C ASP A 163 2.16 0.17 -14.02
N ILE A 164 2.44 0.46 -12.75
CA ILE A 164 2.44 -0.57 -11.70
C ILE A 164 1.01 -1.01 -11.35
N LEU A 165 0.03 -0.09 -11.35
CA LEU A 165 -1.37 -0.42 -11.13
C LEU A 165 -1.90 -1.34 -12.25
N HIS A 166 -1.47 -1.15 -13.49
CA HIS A 166 -1.83 -2.04 -14.60
C HIS A 166 -1.21 -3.44 -14.51
N CYS A 167 -0.36 -3.73 -13.53
CA CYS A 167 0.04 -5.11 -13.23
C CYS A 167 -1.12 -5.94 -12.66
N TYR A 168 -2.12 -5.28 -12.04
CA TYR A 168 -3.29 -5.91 -11.44
C TYR A 168 -4.39 -6.16 -12.47
N GLN A 169 -4.11 -7.00 -13.47
CA GLN A 169 -5.06 -7.31 -14.55
C GLN A 169 -6.37 -7.90 -14.04
N SER A 170 -6.32 -8.70 -12.97
CA SER A 170 -7.51 -9.23 -12.31
C SER A 170 -8.45 -8.14 -11.78
N GLN A 171 -7.91 -6.96 -11.44
CA GLN A 171 -8.68 -5.82 -10.94
C GLN A 171 -9.10 -4.88 -12.09
N VAL A 172 -8.25 -4.71 -13.11
CA VAL A 172 -8.57 -3.97 -14.33
C VAL A 172 -9.78 -4.59 -15.05
N ILE A 173 -9.81 -5.91 -15.20
CA ILE A 173 -10.93 -6.65 -15.83
C ILE A 173 -12.25 -6.45 -15.06
N LYS A 174 -12.20 -6.24 -13.75
CA LYS A 174 -13.40 -5.93 -12.94
C LYS A 174 -13.95 -4.51 -13.19
N ASN A 175 -13.32 -3.76 -14.10
CA ASN A 175 -13.71 -2.39 -14.48
C ASN A 175 -13.89 -1.44 -13.29
N ARG A 176 -12.97 -1.53 -12.32
CA ARG A 176 -12.97 -0.65 -11.17
C ARG A 176 -12.36 0.70 -11.55
N ALA A 177 -13.13 1.78 -11.40
CA ALA A 177 -12.73 3.13 -11.80
C ALA A 177 -11.34 3.55 -11.32
N TYR A 178 -10.94 3.16 -10.12
CA TYR A 178 -9.66 3.56 -9.53
C TYR A 178 -8.43 2.84 -10.12
N PHE A 179 -8.61 1.90 -11.07
CA PHE A 179 -7.55 1.37 -11.94
C PHE A 179 -7.53 2.07 -13.31
N ASP A 180 -8.53 2.93 -13.59
CA ASP A 180 -8.56 3.70 -14.83
C ASP A 180 -7.57 4.86 -14.79
N LYS A 181 -6.86 5.07 -15.89
CA LYS A 181 -5.84 6.11 -16.02
C LYS A 181 -6.42 7.51 -15.83
N GLU A 182 -7.61 7.78 -16.39
CA GLU A 182 -8.22 9.11 -16.30
C GLU A 182 -8.66 9.39 -14.86
N PHE A 183 -9.24 8.41 -14.18
CA PHE A 183 -9.56 8.54 -12.76
C PHE A 183 -8.31 8.85 -11.92
N ILE A 184 -7.21 8.13 -12.14
CA ILE A 184 -5.94 8.34 -11.41
C ILE A 184 -5.42 9.76 -11.64
N LEU A 185 -5.45 10.24 -12.87
CA LEU A 185 -4.98 11.60 -13.20
C LEU A 185 -5.85 12.67 -12.55
N VAL A 186 -7.16 12.57 -12.67
CA VAL A 186 -8.11 13.53 -12.06
C VAL A 186 -7.98 13.53 -10.54
N TRP A 187 -7.84 12.36 -9.91
CA TRP A 187 -7.63 12.27 -8.48
C TRP A 187 -6.36 12.98 -8.02
N LEU A 188 -5.25 12.75 -8.70
CA LEU A 188 -3.97 13.39 -8.38
C LEU A 188 -4.00 14.91 -8.63
N GLU A 189 -4.74 15.40 -9.63
CA GLU A 189 -4.89 16.84 -9.92
C GLU A 189 -5.76 17.53 -8.87
N GLN A 190 -6.82 16.92 -8.38
CA GLN A 190 -7.68 17.49 -7.33
C GLN A 190 -6.98 17.66 -5.99
N GLU A 191 -6.01 16.83 -5.69
CA GLU A 191 -5.17 16.93 -4.49
C GLU A 191 -4.21 18.15 -4.54
N VAL A 192 -3.90 18.66 -5.73
CA VAL A 192 -3.00 19.82 -5.91
C VAL A 192 -3.75 21.16 -5.82
N CYS A 193 -5.08 21.16 -5.90
CA CYS A 193 -5.92 22.36 -5.96
C CYS A 193 -6.60 22.75 -4.62
N LYS A 194 -6.23 22.12 -3.51
CA LYS A 194 -6.82 22.43 -2.20
C LYS A 194 -5.90 23.26 -1.33
#